data_20064a85d77218059eb6b3290eac233b
#
_entry.id   20064a85d77218059eb6b3290eac233b
#
_cell.length_a   1.000
_cell.length_b   1.000
_cell.length_c   1.000
_cell.angle_alpha   90.00
_cell.angle_beta   90.00
_cell.angle_gamma   90.00
#
_symmetry.space_group_name_H-M   'P 1'
#
loop_
_entity.id
_entity.type
_entity.pdbx_description
1 polymer ?
#
loop_
_entity_poly.entity_id
_entity_poly.type
_entity_poly.pdbx_seq_one_letter_code
_entity_poly.pdbx_strand_id
1 'polypeptide(L)'
;MEKFFTLVFGVLFAMCANAVTSDIGAPSNNIKDEKANQVFFNPETNVISFYKQWDYRPGWWIGGKDYSEFDEFVLELDNPSKLKIQIVLEYTDTYTKDDKTINYNTTAQGDGDKIVLPLDADHKSSVRQIYLQYTGSDATADAPKTATFKKAYMNADVKGTSSVLFEGEQAFSLWDDKVLVDKDKFANVKAGDKIIITGKKGKADASIHWDDAWGSQIYLKTKRAGWAALGDNLIMTDASAQYIFKITDDEITIQEEQVDPNDETKKNKVDVKTTILKELQEYGLAIQGMASVMTKVELVTSGEATNISNSVVAPAAKSAKIYNLAGQQVNASYKGVVIKNGKKYVQK
;
A
#
# COMPACT_ATOMS: atom_id res chain seq x y z
N MET A 1 32.77 -32.05 32.62
CA MET A 1 31.53 -31.26 32.81
C MET A 1 31.57 -30.09 31.82
N GLU A 2 31.07 -30.32 30.63
CA GLU A 2 30.94 -29.29 29.62
C GLU A 2 29.65 -28.54 29.82
N LYS A 3 29.75 -27.22 29.97
CA LYS A 3 28.59 -26.34 30.11
C LYS A 3 28.10 -25.94 28.72
N PHE A 4 27.00 -26.54 28.29
CA PHE A 4 26.28 -26.08 27.12
C PHE A 4 25.65 -24.71 27.41
N PHE A 5 26.16 -23.66 26.74
CA PHE A 5 25.49 -22.36 26.68
C PHE A 5 24.44 -22.43 25.57
N THR A 6 23.19 -22.58 25.95
CA THR A 6 22.06 -22.40 25.02
C THR A 6 21.87 -20.90 24.78
N LEU A 7 22.35 -20.43 23.63
CA LEU A 7 22.10 -19.07 23.18
C LEU A 7 20.67 -19.00 22.66
N VAL A 8 19.75 -18.47 23.47
CA VAL A 8 18.38 -18.17 23.03
C VAL A 8 18.46 -16.90 22.20
N PHE A 9 18.42 -17.05 20.88
CA PHE A 9 18.14 -15.94 19.97
C PHE A 9 16.71 -15.49 20.16
N GLY A 10 16.50 -14.47 20.98
CA GLY A 10 15.26 -13.73 21.03
C GLY A 10 15.13 -12.94 19.72
N VAL A 11 14.34 -13.44 18.78
CA VAL A 11 13.95 -12.66 17.62
C VAL A 11 13.06 -11.53 18.12
N LEU A 12 13.59 -10.33 18.22
CA LEU A 12 12.80 -9.12 18.43
C LEU A 12 11.98 -8.92 17.15
N PHE A 13 10.72 -9.30 17.17
CA PHE A 13 9.76 -8.87 16.17
C PHE A 13 9.49 -7.38 16.40
N ALA A 14 10.14 -6.52 15.63
CA ALA A 14 9.75 -5.14 15.55
C ALA A 14 8.38 -5.10 14.85
N MET A 15 7.34 -4.66 15.53
CA MET A 15 6.11 -4.22 14.88
C MET A 15 6.44 -2.95 14.12
N CYS A 16 6.86 -3.08 12.88
CA CYS A 16 7.03 -1.95 11.98
C CYS A 16 5.71 -1.68 11.30
N ALA A 17 5.22 -0.46 11.41
CA ALA A 17 4.27 0.05 10.44
C ALA A 17 5.00 0.08 9.08
N ASN A 18 4.59 -0.75 8.15
CA ASN A 18 5.14 -0.75 6.80
C ASN A 18 4.31 0.21 5.96
N ALA A 19 4.85 1.38 5.65
CA ALA A 19 4.24 2.24 4.65
C ALA A 19 4.31 1.51 3.29
N VAL A 20 3.16 1.19 2.75
CA VAL A 20 3.03 0.58 1.43
C VAL A 20 2.65 1.67 0.45
N THR A 21 3.44 1.84 -0.60
CA THR A 21 3.23 2.87 -1.61
C THR A 21 2.99 2.25 -2.98
N SER A 22 1.92 2.67 -3.65
CA SER A 22 1.63 2.33 -5.04
C SER A 22 1.79 3.57 -5.91
N ASP A 23 2.87 3.62 -6.69
CA ASP A 23 3.14 4.70 -7.62
C ASP A 23 2.07 4.72 -8.72
N ILE A 24 1.48 5.88 -8.99
CA ILE A 24 0.49 6.05 -10.06
C ILE A 24 1.07 6.75 -11.30
N GLY A 25 2.38 7.00 -11.29
CA GLY A 25 3.08 7.63 -12.41
C GLY A 25 2.89 9.13 -12.51
N ALA A 26 3.40 9.69 -13.61
CA ALA A 26 3.24 11.11 -13.91
C ALA A 26 1.81 11.45 -14.36
N PRO A 27 1.35 12.69 -14.13
CA PRO A 27 0.04 13.13 -14.62
C PRO A 27 0.02 13.18 -16.15
N SER A 28 -1.13 13.00 -16.75
CA SER A 28 -1.33 13.19 -18.16
C SER A 28 -1.80 14.61 -18.47
N ASN A 29 -1.38 15.07 -19.65
CA ASN A 29 -1.83 16.33 -20.22
C ASN A 29 -3.13 16.12 -21.04
N ASN A 30 -4.09 15.39 -20.50
CA ASN A 30 -5.26 14.90 -21.23
C ASN A 30 -6.20 16.06 -21.62
N ILE A 31 -5.77 16.87 -22.61
CA ILE A 31 -6.46 18.05 -23.09
C ILE A 31 -7.03 17.73 -24.46
N LYS A 32 -8.31 17.48 -24.52
CA LYS A 32 -9.09 17.54 -25.74
C LYS A 32 -9.74 18.91 -25.95
N ASP A 33 -9.16 19.98 -25.45
CA ASP A 33 -9.72 21.31 -25.61
C ASP A 33 -8.97 22.04 -26.72
N GLU A 34 -9.67 22.38 -27.81
CA GLU A 34 -9.14 23.01 -29.02
C GLU A 34 -8.54 24.41 -28.84
N LYS A 35 -8.62 24.98 -27.67
CA LYS A 35 -7.90 26.19 -27.28
C LYS A 35 -6.44 25.96 -26.86
N ALA A 36 -5.92 24.82 -27.18
CA ALA A 36 -4.79 24.21 -26.52
C ALA A 36 -3.44 24.45 -27.15
N ASN A 37 -2.98 25.68 -27.12
CA ASN A 37 -1.53 25.95 -27.13
C ASN A 37 -0.94 25.88 -25.70
N GLN A 38 -1.70 25.38 -24.70
CA GLN A 38 -1.29 25.38 -23.31
C GLN A 38 -0.94 23.97 -22.89
N VAL A 39 0.31 23.76 -22.48
CA VAL A 39 0.81 22.50 -21.94
C VAL A 39 0.74 22.55 -20.42
N PHE A 40 -0.20 21.85 -19.81
CA PHE A 40 -0.34 21.80 -18.35
C PHE A 40 0.67 20.88 -17.67
N PHE A 41 1.13 19.85 -18.35
CA PHE A 41 2.24 19.01 -17.91
C PHE A 41 3.17 18.72 -19.07
N ASN A 42 4.45 19.02 -18.87
CA ASN A 42 5.50 18.72 -19.83
C ASN A 42 6.28 17.48 -19.33
N PRO A 43 6.18 16.32 -20.01
CA PRO A 43 6.83 15.08 -19.56
C PRO A 43 8.36 15.11 -19.70
N GLU A 44 8.91 15.98 -20.55
CA GLU A 44 10.37 16.09 -20.71
C GLU A 44 11.03 16.84 -19.55
N THR A 45 10.33 17.83 -18.99
CA THR A 45 10.84 18.68 -17.90
C THR A 45 10.16 18.42 -16.57
N ASN A 46 9.11 17.60 -16.54
CA ASN A 46 8.21 17.36 -15.41
C ASN A 46 7.54 18.63 -14.86
N VAL A 47 7.46 19.69 -15.65
CA VAL A 47 6.86 20.96 -15.23
C VAL A 47 5.36 20.90 -15.37
N ILE A 48 4.68 21.27 -14.29
CA ILE A 48 3.23 21.54 -14.22
C ILE A 48 3.04 23.05 -14.39
N SER A 49 2.11 23.46 -15.26
CA SER A 49 1.80 24.86 -15.55
C SER A 49 0.30 25.13 -15.36
N PHE A 50 -0.02 26.20 -14.64
CA PHE A 50 -1.38 26.68 -14.43
C PHE A 50 -1.50 28.07 -15.07
N TYR A 51 -2.49 28.26 -15.93
CA TYR A 51 -2.68 29.49 -16.74
C TYR A 51 -3.77 30.40 -16.19
N LYS A 52 -4.56 29.93 -15.24
CA LYS A 52 -5.59 30.72 -14.53
C LYS A 52 -5.98 30.06 -13.21
N GLN A 53 -6.68 30.80 -12.38
CA GLN A 53 -7.32 30.24 -11.19
C GLN A 53 -8.33 29.14 -11.57
N TRP A 54 -8.37 28.08 -10.81
CA TRP A 54 -9.27 26.93 -10.97
C TRP A 54 -9.07 26.13 -12.26
N ASP A 55 -7.92 26.28 -12.93
CA ASP A 55 -7.54 25.28 -13.93
C ASP A 55 -7.54 23.89 -13.27
N TYR A 56 -8.22 22.93 -13.92
CA TYR A 56 -8.41 21.58 -13.40
C TYR A 56 -7.52 20.53 -14.07
N ARG A 57 -6.37 20.91 -14.51
CA ARG A 57 -5.37 20.10 -15.20
C ARG A 57 -3.98 20.40 -14.65
N PRO A 58 -3.04 19.48 -14.71
CA PRO A 58 -3.08 18.10 -15.23
C PRO A 58 -3.72 17.13 -14.25
N GLY A 59 -3.76 15.83 -14.62
CA GLY A 59 -4.33 14.81 -13.75
C GLY A 59 -4.10 13.37 -14.22
N TRP A 60 -4.73 12.45 -13.51
CA TRP A 60 -4.69 11.02 -13.75
C TRP A 60 -6.09 10.50 -14.00
N TRP A 61 -6.28 9.78 -15.09
CA TRP A 61 -7.50 9.03 -15.34
C TRP A 61 -7.32 7.62 -14.79
N ILE A 62 -8.04 7.27 -13.75
CA ILE A 62 -7.92 6.01 -12.99
C ILE A 62 -8.94 4.98 -13.45
N GLY A 63 -10.15 5.43 -13.86
CA GLY A 63 -11.16 4.57 -14.47
C GLY A 63 -12.01 3.73 -13.52
N GLY A 64 -12.11 4.07 -12.24
CA GLY A 64 -12.90 3.35 -11.24
C GLY A 64 -12.13 2.22 -10.55
N LYS A 65 -10.82 2.40 -10.41
CA LYS A 65 -9.96 1.41 -9.74
C LYS A 65 -10.23 1.37 -8.24
N ASP A 66 -10.15 0.17 -7.68
CA ASP A 66 -10.24 -0.10 -6.25
C ASP A 66 -8.92 0.25 -5.53
N TYR A 67 -9.01 1.15 -4.55
CA TYR A 67 -7.95 1.53 -3.63
C TYR A 67 -8.36 1.32 -2.17
N SER A 68 -9.27 0.39 -1.89
CA SER A 68 -9.79 0.11 -0.54
C SER A 68 -8.71 -0.16 0.50
N GLU A 69 -7.59 -0.71 0.07
CA GLU A 69 -6.46 -1.04 0.95
C GLU A 69 -5.49 0.14 1.18
N PHE A 70 -5.75 1.30 0.59
CA PHE A 70 -4.96 2.52 0.78
C PHE A 70 -5.71 3.54 1.62
N ASP A 71 -4.97 4.45 2.24
CA ASP A 71 -5.52 5.44 3.16
C ASP A 71 -5.47 6.85 2.59
N GLU A 72 -4.49 7.14 1.73
CA GLU A 72 -4.26 8.49 1.22
C GLU A 72 -3.61 8.49 -0.17
N PHE A 73 -3.86 9.55 -0.92
CA PHE A 73 -3.10 9.94 -2.10
C PHE A 73 -2.06 10.99 -1.70
N VAL A 74 -0.84 10.84 -2.20
CA VAL A 74 0.27 11.74 -1.91
C VAL A 74 0.82 12.30 -3.22
N LEU A 75 0.96 13.62 -3.28
CA LEU A 75 1.63 14.35 -4.36
C LEU A 75 2.89 15.00 -3.82
N GLU A 76 4.02 14.73 -4.45
CA GLU A 76 5.30 15.37 -4.19
C GLU A 76 5.71 16.26 -5.36
N LEU A 77 6.08 17.48 -5.05
CA LEU A 77 6.42 18.55 -5.99
C LEU A 77 7.76 19.19 -5.59
N ASP A 78 8.34 19.95 -6.51
CA ASP A 78 9.22 21.07 -6.21
C ASP A 78 8.42 22.34 -6.42
N ASN A 79 8.03 23.01 -5.32
CA ASN A 79 7.13 24.17 -5.30
C ASN A 79 7.78 25.37 -4.59
N PRO A 80 8.92 25.89 -5.12
CA PRO A 80 9.66 26.96 -4.47
C PRO A 80 8.84 28.26 -4.35
N SER A 81 7.88 28.46 -5.26
CA SER A 81 7.00 29.62 -5.27
C SER A 81 5.79 29.50 -4.33
N LYS A 82 5.67 28.38 -3.59
CA LYS A 82 4.55 28.11 -2.68
C LYS A 82 3.18 28.31 -3.33
N LEU A 83 3.03 27.76 -4.52
CA LEU A 83 1.75 27.80 -5.23
C LEU A 83 0.71 27.04 -4.43
N LYS A 84 -0.45 27.66 -4.27
CA LYS A 84 -1.61 27.02 -3.63
C LYS A 84 -2.27 26.06 -4.61
N ILE A 85 -1.95 24.78 -4.47
CA ILE A 85 -2.44 23.70 -5.33
C ILE A 85 -3.47 22.91 -4.55
N GLN A 86 -4.62 22.68 -5.16
CA GLN A 86 -5.65 21.79 -4.67
C GLN A 86 -5.62 20.50 -5.49
N ILE A 87 -5.62 19.37 -4.78
CA ILE A 87 -5.88 18.06 -5.35
C ILE A 87 -7.38 17.80 -5.24
N VAL A 88 -7.99 17.32 -6.32
CA VAL A 88 -9.37 16.83 -6.34
C VAL A 88 -9.34 15.38 -6.78
N LEU A 89 -9.88 14.48 -5.97
CA LEU A 89 -10.05 13.08 -6.28
C LEU A 89 -11.55 12.79 -6.37
N GLU A 90 -11.98 12.33 -7.53
CA GLU A 90 -13.37 11.96 -7.81
C GLU A 90 -13.54 10.45 -7.82
N TYR A 91 -14.70 10.02 -7.34
CA TYR A 91 -15.13 8.62 -7.33
C TYR A 91 -16.14 8.35 -8.47
N THR A 92 -16.37 7.10 -8.82
CA THR A 92 -17.42 6.74 -9.79
C THR A 92 -18.80 6.87 -9.19
N ASP A 93 -18.89 6.74 -7.86
CA ASP A 93 -20.15 6.91 -7.13
C ASP A 93 -20.72 8.31 -7.31
N THR A 94 -22.03 8.41 -7.39
CA THR A 94 -22.73 9.65 -7.67
C THR A 94 -23.88 9.90 -6.72
N TYR A 95 -24.21 11.17 -6.55
CA TYR A 95 -25.43 11.61 -5.88
C TYR A 95 -26.15 12.67 -6.72
N THR A 96 -27.44 12.90 -6.44
CA THR A 96 -28.22 13.93 -7.13
C THR A 96 -28.33 15.18 -6.27
N LYS A 97 -28.00 16.33 -6.85
CA LYS A 97 -28.15 17.65 -6.24
C LYS A 97 -28.64 18.63 -7.32
N ASP A 98 -29.70 19.38 -7.02
CA ASP A 98 -30.28 20.37 -7.95
C ASP A 98 -30.52 19.77 -9.35
N ASP A 99 -31.13 18.58 -9.41
CA ASP A 99 -31.41 17.79 -10.62
C ASP A 99 -30.18 17.40 -11.47
N LYS A 100 -28.98 17.52 -10.90
CA LYS A 100 -27.73 17.14 -11.54
C LYS A 100 -27.12 15.93 -10.84
N THR A 101 -26.63 14.99 -11.62
CA THR A 101 -25.78 13.89 -11.14
C THR A 101 -24.37 14.40 -10.92
N ILE A 102 -23.86 14.24 -9.71
CA ILE A 102 -22.55 14.74 -9.27
C ILE A 102 -21.76 13.55 -8.73
N ASN A 103 -20.50 13.41 -9.13
CA ASN A 103 -19.60 12.44 -8.52
C ASN A 103 -19.21 12.84 -7.10
N TYR A 104 -19.12 11.87 -6.20
CA TYR A 104 -18.46 12.09 -4.91
C TYR A 104 -17.00 12.47 -5.13
N ASN A 105 -16.49 13.34 -4.30
CA ASN A 105 -15.10 13.78 -4.37
C ASN A 105 -14.56 14.16 -3.00
N THR A 106 -13.24 14.06 -2.86
CA THR A 106 -12.47 14.59 -1.75
C THR A 106 -11.44 15.58 -2.26
N THR A 107 -11.09 16.56 -1.43
CA THR A 107 -10.12 17.59 -1.81
C THR A 107 -9.12 17.84 -0.69
N ALA A 108 -7.87 18.15 -1.07
CA ALA A 108 -6.87 18.68 -0.17
C ALA A 108 -6.12 19.82 -0.86
N GLN A 109 -5.78 20.87 -0.10
CA GLN A 109 -5.03 22.02 -0.61
C GLN A 109 -3.73 22.17 0.19
N GLY A 110 -2.65 22.52 -0.50
CA GLY A 110 -1.36 22.81 0.10
C GLY A 110 -0.54 23.76 -0.76
N ASP A 111 0.51 24.33 -0.15
CA ASP A 111 1.51 25.20 -0.79
C ASP A 111 2.95 24.68 -0.57
N GLY A 112 3.08 23.52 0.03
CA GLY A 112 4.36 22.84 0.26
C GLY A 112 4.80 21.94 -0.89
N ASP A 113 5.91 21.26 -0.68
CA ASP A 113 6.48 20.28 -1.61
C ASP A 113 5.77 18.92 -1.52
N LYS A 114 4.95 18.72 -0.51
CA LYS A 114 4.14 17.52 -0.32
C LYS A 114 2.72 17.90 0.05
N ILE A 115 1.75 17.34 -0.67
CA ILE A 115 0.33 17.49 -0.39
C ILE A 115 -0.25 16.09 -0.21
N VAL A 116 -0.99 15.88 0.89
CA VAL A 116 -1.60 14.61 1.24
C VAL A 116 -3.11 14.77 1.20
N LEU A 117 -3.78 13.87 0.52
CA LEU A 117 -5.24 13.81 0.41
C LEU A 117 -5.73 12.47 0.98
N PRO A 118 -6.39 12.44 2.15
CA PRO A 118 -7.04 11.23 2.66
C PRO A 118 -8.11 10.72 1.68
N LEU A 119 -8.16 9.41 1.49
CA LEU A 119 -9.21 8.76 0.69
C LEU A 119 -10.50 8.67 1.52
N ASP A 120 -11.65 8.83 0.87
CA ASP A 120 -12.94 8.62 1.50
C ASP A 120 -13.17 7.12 1.72
N ALA A 121 -13.41 6.73 2.98
CA ALA A 121 -13.54 5.33 3.37
C ALA A 121 -14.70 4.60 2.67
N ASP A 122 -15.79 5.33 2.36
CA ASP A 122 -16.99 4.75 1.75
C ASP A 122 -16.88 4.63 0.22
N HIS A 123 -15.97 5.40 -0.41
CA HIS A 123 -15.88 5.53 -1.87
C HIS A 123 -14.53 5.10 -2.46
N LYS A 124 -13.52 4.81 -1.65
CA LYS A 124 -12.16 4.48 -2.12
C LYS A 124 -12.04 3.20 -2.95
N SER A 125 -13.07 2.37 -3.01
CA SER A 125 -13.18 1.22 -3.92
C SER A 125 -13.46 1.60 -5.37
N SER A 126 -13.70 2.88 -5.67
CA SER A 126 -14.19 3.33 -6.97
C SER A 126 -13.54 4.63 -7.47
N VAL A 127 -12.24 4.78 -7.29
CA VAL A 127 -11.49 6.01 -7.69
C VAL A 127 -11.55 6.17 -9.20
N ARG A 128 -12.16 7.27 -9.66
CA ARG A 128 -12.39 7.58 -11.06
C ARG A 128 -11.23 8.36 -11.69
N GLN A 129 -10.89 9.50 -11.07
CA GLN A 129 -9.84 10.39 -11.55
C GLN A 129 -9.29 11.27 -10.44
N ILE A 130 -8.08 11.76 -10.65
CA ILE A 130 -7.44 12.74 -9.78
C ILE A 130 -6.96 13.89 -10.67
N TYR A 131 -7.19 15.12 -10.25
CA TYR A 131 -6.66 16.27 -10.97
C TYR A 131 -6.22 17.40 -10.03
N LEU A 132 -5.38 18.27 -10.54
CA LEU A 132 -4.81 19.39 -9.82
C LEU A 132 -5.49 20.69 -10.25
N GLN A 133 -5.70 21.59 -9.28
CA GLN A 133 -6.22 22.93 -9.50
C GLN A 133 -5.32 23.96 -8.86
N TYR A 134 -5.09 25.06 -9.54
CA TYR A 134 -4.46 26.23 -8.95
C TYR A 134 -5.53 27.11 -8.30
N THR A 135 -5.38 27.40 -7.00
CA THR A 135 -6.37 28.18 -6.24
C THR A 135 -6.02 29.67 -6.12
N GLY A 136 -4.79 30.06 -6.47
CA GLY A 136 -4.38 31.46 -6.53
C GLY A 136 -4.97 32.19 -7.73
N SER A 137 -5.02 33.52 -7.68
CA SER A 137 -5.65 34.38 -8.70
C SER A 137 -4.66 35.09 -9.64
N ASP A 138 -3.35 34.84 -9.47
CA ASP A 138 -2.28 35.58 -10.13
C ASP A 138 -1.63 34.83 -11.30
N ALA A 139 -2.22 33.72 -11.76
CA ALA A 139 -1.83 33.03 -12.99
C ALA A 139 -2.56 33.61 -14.21
N THR A 140 -1.84 33.75 -15.31
CA THR A 140 -2.40 34.18 -16.60
C THR A 140 -1.81 33.37 -17.75
N ALA A 141 -2.40 33.43 -18.93
CA ALA A 141 -1.89 32.75 -20.11
C ALA A 141 -0.46 33.15 -20.48
N ASP A 142 -0.11 34.44 -20.30
CA ASP A 142 1.21 34.98 -20.59
C ASP A 142 2.22 34.85 -19.45
N ALA A 143 1.73 34.58 -18.21
CA ALA A 143 2.54 34.39 -17.04
C ALA A 143 1.99 33.21 -16.19
N PRO A 144 2.15 31.98 -16.68
CA PRO A 144 1.67 30.80 -15.96
C PRO A 144 2.45 30.61 -14.66
N LYS A 145 1.80 30.00 -13.68
CA LYS A 145 2.42 29.55 -12.44
C LYS A 145 2.87 28.10 -12.60
N THR A 146 4.07 27.81 -12.14
CA THR A 146 4.69 26.50 -12.37
C THR A 146 5.20 25.85 -11.09
N ALA A 147 5.09 24.54 -11.04
CA ALA A 147 5.76 23.67 -10.07
C ALA A 147 6.35 22.46 -10.82
N THR A 148 7.34 21.79 -10.25
CA THR A 148 7.91 20.59 -10.88
C THR A 148 7.36 19.35 -10.19
N PHE A 149 6.79 18.46 -10.96
CA PHE A 149 6.32 17.14 -10.49
C PHE A 149 7.50 16.27 -10.09
N LYS A 150 7.42 15.62 -8.93
CA LYS A 150 8.40 14.63 -8.48
C LYS A 150 7.80 13.24 -8.44
N LYS A 151 6.68 13.06 -7.73
CA LYS A 151 6.04 11.76 -7.55
C LYS A 151 4.57 11.89 -7.16
N ALA A 152 3.77 10.90 -7.54
CA ALA A 152 2.41 10.73 -7.05
C ALA A 152 2.16 9.25 -6.76
N TYR A 153 1.57 8.96 -5.60
CA TYR A 153 1.35 7.59 -5.15
C TYR A 153 0.19 7.48 -4.18
N MET A 154 -0.42 6.30 -4.16
CA MET A 154 -1.30 5.89 -3.06
C MET A 154 -0.44 5.38 -1.92
N ASN A 155 -0.81 5.68 -0.69
CA ASN A 155 -0.10 5.27 0.53
C ASN A 155 -1.03 4.58 1.51
N ALA A 156 -0.54 3.51 2.13
CA ALA A 156 -1.21 2.80 3.21
C ALA A 156 -0.24 2.54 4.36
N ASP A 157 -0.73 2.65 5.58
CA ASP A 157 -0.01 2.25 6.79
C ASP A 157 -0.42 0.82 7.18
N VAL A 158 0.25 -0.18 6.60
CA VAL A 158 -0.05 -1.59 6.85
C VAL A 158 0.58 -2.03 8.16
N LYS A 159 -0.26 -2.15 9.18
CA LYS A 159 0.15 -2.60 10.52
C LYS A 159 0.24 -4.13 10.58
N GLY A 160 1.30 -4.64 11.18
CA GLY A 160 1.46 -6.07 11.39
C GLY A 160 2.92 -6.52 11.43
N THR A 161 3.12 -7.82 11.52
CA THR A 161 4.44 -8.45 11.43
C THR A 161 4.66 -8.91 9.99
N SER A 162 5.70 -8.36 9.35
CA SER A 162 6.08 -8.76 8.00
C SER A 162 7.03 -9.97 8.02
N SER A 163 6.81 -10.89 7.11
CA SER A 163 7.70 -12.00 6.81
C SER A 163 7.92 -12.10 5.30
N VAL A 164 9.17 -12.23 4.87
CA VAL A 164 9.52 -12.33 3.45
C VAL A 164 9.18 -13.73 2.95
N LEU A 165 8.33 -13.80 1.91
CA LEU A 165 8.00 -15.04 1.20
C LEU A 165 8.91 -15.24 -0.01
N PHE A 166 9.32 -14.16 -0.66
CA PHE A 166 10.25 -14.13 -1.78
C PHE A 166 11.01 -12.81 -1.80
N GLU A 167 12.29 -12.85 -2.11
CA GLU A 167 13.14 -11.68 -2.34
C GLU A 167 14.15 -12.00 -3.45
N GLY A 168 14.26 -11.11 -4.42
CA GLY A 168 15.09 -11.24 -5.60
C GLY A 168 14.33 -10.80 -6.85
N GLU A 169 15.01 -10.76 -7.98
CA GLU A 169 14.37 -10.39 -9.24
C GLU A 169 13.79 -11.63 -9.93
N GLN A 170 12.48 -11.66 -10.14
CA GLN A 170 11.78 -12.63 -10.96
C GLN A 170 11.13 -11.91 -12.14
N ALA A 171 11.66 -12.13 -13.31
CA ALA A 171 11.03 -11.70 -14.55
C ALA A 171 10.00 -12.75 -14.99
N PHE A 172 8.82 -12.28 -15.36
CA PHE A 172 7.76 -13.09 -15.98
C PHE A 172 7.60 -12.63 -17.42
N SER A 173 8.10 -13.40 -18.34
CA SER A 173 7.90 -13.16 -19.77
C SER A 173 6.60 -13.78 -20.27
N LEU A 174 6.28 -14.96 -19.76
CA LEU A 174 5.14 -15.79 -20.11
C LEU A 174 4.52 -16.45 -18.88
N TRP A 175 3.34 -17.06 -19.07
CA TRP A 175 2.57 -17.78 -18.06
C TRP A 175 3.29 -18.98 -17.40
N ASP A 176 4.36 -19.49 -18.00
CA ASP A 176 5.05 -20.66 -17.51
C ASP A 176 6.00 -20.35 -16.35
N ASP A 177 6.49 -19.11 -16.28
CA ASP A 177 7.31 -18.66 -15.17
C ASP A 177 6.44 -18.48 -13.91
N LYS A 178 6.89 -19.07 -12.80
CA LYS A 178 6.14 -18.99 -11.55
C LYS A 178 7.03 -19.05 -10.31
N VAL A 179 6.62 -18.35 -9.30
CA VAL A 179 7.14 -18.46 -7.93
C VAL A 179 6.13 -19.23 -7.09
N LEU A 180 6.60 -20.29 -6.44
CA LEU A 180 5.78 -21.16 -5.59
C LEU A 180 6.09 -20.91 -4.13
N VAL A 181 5.07 -20.64 -3.34
CA VAL A 181 5.16 -20.50 -1.88
C VAL A 181 4.38 -21.64 -1.24
N ASP A 182 5.05 -22.37 -0.34
CA ASP A 182 4.44 -23.53 0.29
C ASP A 182 3.39 -23.15 1.32
N LYS A 183 2.38 -24.01 1.48
CA LYS A 183 1.27 -23.85 2.40
C LYS A 183 1.69 -23.64 3.85
N ASP A 184 2.84 -24.20 4.25
CA ASP A 184 3.34 -24.06 5.62
C ASP A 184 3.61 -22.60 6.01
N LYS A 185 3.87 -21.72 5.02
CA LYS A 185 4.00 -20.28 5.23
C LYS A 185 2.68 -19.60 5.59
N PHE A 186 1.56 -20.27 5.30
CA PHE A 186 0.22 -19.74 5.52
C PHE A 186 -0.53 -20.44 6.68
N ALA A 187 0.11 -21.35 7.40
CA ALA A 187 -0.55 -22.15 8.45
C ALA A 187 -1.22 -21.31 9.56
N ASN A 188 -0.68 -20.14 9.87
CA ASN A 188 -1.17 -19.24 10.93
C ASN A 188 -1.84 -17.96 10.38
N VAL A 189 -2.05 -17.89 9.08
CA VAL A 189 -2.66 -16.73 8.43
C VAL A 189 -4.15 -16.67 8.75
N LYS A 190 -4.69 -15.47 8.87
CA LYS A 190 -6.10 -15.18 9.17
C LYS A 190 -6.70 -14.26 8.11
N ALA A 191 -8.01 -14.21 8.05
CA ALA A 191 -8.71 -13.20 7.27
C ALA A 191 -8.33 -11.80 7.75
N GLY A 192 -8.03 -10.89 6.80
CA GLY A 192 -7.52 -9.56 7.05
C GLY A 192 -5.99 -9.42 6.94
N ASP A 193 -5.24 -10.53 6.98
CA ASP A 193 -3.81 -10.53 6.68
C ASP A 193 -3.60 -10.19 5.19
N LYS A 194 -2.39 -9.74 4.85
CA LYS A 194 -2.11 -9.17 3.53
C LYS A 194 -0.85 -9.77 2.92
N ILE A 195 -0.88 -9.97 1.61
CA ILE A 195 0.31 -10.24 0.81
C ILE A 195 0.67 -8.94 0.09
N ILE A 196 1.90 -8.46 0.28
CA ILE A 196 2.42 -7.28 -0.39
C ILE A 196 3.39 -7.74 -1.48
N ILE A 197 3.13 -7.32 -2.70
CA ILE A 197 3.97 -7.66 -3.86
C ILE A 197 4.62 -6.38 -4.36
N THR A 198 5.94 -6.37 -4.45
CA THR A 198 6.70 -5.29 -5.08
C THR A 198 7.08 -5.69 -6.49
N GLY A 199 6.69 -4.89 -7.47
CA GLY A 199 6.93 -5.18 -8.87
C GLY A 199 6.77 -3.98 -9.79
N LYS A 200 7.11 -4.17 -11.05
CA LYS A 200 7.00 -3.17 -12.13
C LYS A 200 6.75 -3.86 -13.46
N LYS A 201 6.46 -3.09 -14.51
CA LYS A 201 6.45 -3.60 -15.88
C LYS A 201 7.78 -4.25 -16.23
N GLY A 202 7.69 -5.35 -16.93
CA GLY A 202 8.79 -6.04 -17.57
C GLY A 202 8.70 -5.94 -19.08
N LYS A 203 9.54 -6.72 -19.76
CA LYS A 203 9.47 -6.89 -21.21
C LYS A 203 8.69 -8.16 -21.51
N ALA A 204 7.75 -8.08 -22.45
CA ALA A 204 7.17 -9.26 -23.04
C ALA A 204 8.24 -10.00 -23.86
N ASP A 205 8.12 -11.33 -23.99
CA ASP A 205 8.91 -12.08 -24.94
C ASP A 205 8.59 -11.58 -26.36
N ALA A 206 9.63 -11.26 -27.14
CA ALA A 206 9.49 -10.73 -28.50
C ALA A 206 8.74 -11.68 -29.46
N SER A 207 8.59 -12.95 -29.09
CA SER A 207 7.82 -13.94 -29.86
C SER A 207 6.31 -13.81 -29.67
N ILE A 208 5.85 -12.98 -28.70
CA ILE A 208 4.44 -12.84 -28.38
C ILE A 208 3.97 -11.47 -28.83
N HIS A 209 3.24 -11.46 -29.92
CA HIS A 209 2.48 -10.32 -30.44
C HIS A 209 1.22 -10.04 -29.59
N TRP A 210 1.30 -10.14 -28.28
CA TRP A 210 0.21 -9.81 -27.38
C TRP A 210 0.38 -8.34 -26.97
N ASP A 211 0.44 -7.53 -28.01
CA ASP A 211 0.50 -6.10 -27.88
C ASP A 211 -0.59 -5.61 -26.93
N ASP A 212 -0.18 -4.85 -25.96
CA ASP A 212 -0.94 -3.87 -25.18
C ASP A 212 -2.33 -4.26 -24.62
N ALA A 213 -3.03 -5.22 -25.20
CA ALA A 213 -4.39 -5.58 -24.80
C ALA A 213 -4.48 -6.22 -23.41
N TRP A 214 -3.44 -6.92 -22.97
CA TRP A 214 -3.40 -7.60 -21.68
C TRP A 214 -2.51 -6.91 -20.66
N GLY A 215 -1.62 -6.03 -21.10
CA GLY A 215 -0.71 -5.28 -20.23
C GLY A 215 0.27 -6.13 -19.43
N SER A 216 1.09 -5.49 -18.64
CA SER A 216 1.98 -6.16 -17.68
C SER A 216 1.20 -6.51 -16.43
N GLN A 217 1.18 -7.78 -16.04
CA GLN A 217 0.32 -8.26 -14.96
C GLN A 217 1.02 -9.30 -14.10
N ILE A 218 0.62 -9.37 -12.82
CA ILE A 218 0.94 -10.46 -11.90
C ILE A 218 -0.36 -11.08 -11.41
N TYR A 219 -0.37 -12.40 -11.29
CA TYR A 219 -1.51 -13.22 -10.90
C TYR A 219 -1.18 -14.00 -9.64
N LEU A 220 -2.04 -13.93 -8.65
CA LEU A 220 -1.99 -14.81 -7.49
C LEU A 220 -2.96 -15.97 -7.72
N LYS A 221 -2.44 -17.17 -7.65
CA LYS A 221 -3.18 -18.40 -7.94
C LYS A 221 -3.05 -19.40 -6.79
N THR A 222 -4.06 -20.25 -6.62
CA THR A 222 -3.91 -21.45 -5.77
C THR A 222 -2.97 -22.45 -6.41
N LYS A 223 -2.28 -23.26 -5.59
CA LYS A 223 -1.53 -24.43 -6.07
C LYS A 223 -2.43 -25.67 -6.26
N ARG A 224 -3.74 -25.56 -6.05
CA ARG A 224 -4.71 -26.60 -6.39
C ARG A 224 -4.65 -26.89 -7.90
N ALA A 225 -4.99 -28.12 -8.28
CA ALA A 225 -5.02 -28.53 -9.69
C ALA A 225 -5.86 -27.55 -10.54
N GLY A 226 -5.31 -27.12 -11.67
CA GLY A 226 -5.93 -26.11 -12.54
C GLY A 226 -5.43 -24.67 -12.30
N TRP A 227 -4.70 -24.40 -11.21
CA TRP A 227 -4.05 -23.10 -10.95
C TRP A 227 -5.01 -21.90 -11.07
N ALA A 228 -6.17 -21.99 -10.44
CA ALA A 228 -7.17 -20.95 -10.49
C ALA A 228 -6.68 -19.66 -9.83
N ALA A 229 -7.11 -18.51 -10.36
CA ALA A 229 -6.84 -17.22 -9.77
C ALA A 229 -7.57 -17.08 -8.43
N LEU A 230 -6.90 -16.43 -7.46
CA LEU A 230 -7.46 -16.14 -6.14
C LEU A 230 -8.11 -14.75 -6.05
N GLY A 231 -7.99 -13.96 -7.09
CA GLY A 231 -8.58 -12.61 -7.18
C GLY A 231 -8.21 -11.95 -8.49
N ASP A 232 -8.39 -10.64 -8.54
CA ASP A 232 -8.08 -9.83 -9.72
C ASP A 232 -6.57 -9.76 -9.99
N ASN A 233 -6.25 -9.53 -11.26
CA ASN A 233 -4.88 -9.39 -11.69
C ASN A 233 -4.29 -8.06 -11.20
N LEU A 234 -3.04 -8.11 -10.77
CA LEU A 234 -2.30 -6.90 -10.39
C LEU A 234 -1.66 -6.29 -11.64
N ILE A 235 -2.17 -5.14 -12.06
CA ILE A 235 -1.65 -4.42 -13.24
C ILE A 235 -0.39 -3.65 -12.84
N MET A 236 0.73 -3.97 -13.48
CA MET A 236 2.02 -3.35 -13.21
C MET A 236 2.16 -2.01 -13.91
N THR A 237 2.85 -1.08 -13.26
CA THR A 237 3.22 0.23 -13.81
C THR A 237 4.70 0.28 -14.19
N ASP A 238 5.13 1.31 -14.93
CA ASP A 238 6.54 1.47 -15.34
C ASP A 238 7.45 1.67 -14.13
N ALA A 239 6.99 2.42 -13.12
CA ALA A 239 7.68 2.56 -11.86
C ALA A 239 7.48 1.32 -10.97
N SER A 240 8.47 1.02 -10.13
CA SER A 240 8.30 0.00 -9.11
C SER A 240 7.23 0.43 -8.10
N ALA A 241 6.24 -0.41 -7.89
CA ALA A 241 5.12 -0.15 -6.99
C ALA A 241 4.88 -1.35 -6.08
N GLN A 242 4.19 -1.10 -4.98
CA GLN A 242 3.72 -2.14 -4.07
C GLN A 242 2.22 -2.34 -4.26
N TYR A 243 1.81 -3.59 -4.27
CA TYR A 243 0.44 -4.03 -4.46
C TYR A 243 0.02 -4.81 -3.23
N ILE A 244 -1.15 -4.49 -2.71
CA ILE A 244 -1.71 -5.16 -1.53
C ILE A 244 -2.76 -6.16 -2.01
N PHE A 245 -2.56 -7.43 -1.64
CA PHE A 245 -3.55 -8.48 -1.82
C PHE A 245 -4.07 -8.89 -0.44
N LYS A 246 -5.35 -8.65 -0.20
CA LYS A 246 -6.01 -8.98 1.07
C LYS A 246 -6.44 -10.44 1.09
N ILE A 247 -6.13 -11.13 2.16
CA ILE A 247 -6.59 -12.49 2.41
C ILE A 247 -7.96 -12.40 3.06
N THR A 248 -8.98 -12.97 2.40
CA THR A 248 -10.36 -12.96 2.87
C THR A 248 -10.85 -14.37 3.16
N ASP A 249 -11.88 -14.45 3.98
CA ASP A 249 -12.65 -15.69 4.26
C ASP A 249 -14.03 -15.65 3.57
N ASP A 250 -14.20 -14.75 2.61
CA ASP A 250 -15.39 -14.70 1.76
C ASP A 250 -15.41 -15.88 0.81
N GLU A 251 -16.61 -16.44 0.55
CA GLU A 251 -16.77 -17.55 -0.40
C GLU A 251 -16.43 -17.08 -1.82
N ILE A 252 -15.52 -17.80 -2.44
CA ILE A 252 -15.18 -17.67 -3.86
C ILE A 252 -15.44 -18.98 -4.58
N THR A 253 -15.70 -18.92 -5.88
CA THR A 253 -15.79 -20.10 -6.74
C THR A 253 -14.56 -20.16 -7.64
N ILE A 254 -13.83 -21.25 -7.58
CA ILE A 254 -12.67 -21.51 -8.42
C ILE A 254 -12.89 -22.76 -9.27
N GLN A 255 -12.14 -22.89 -10.36
CA GLN A 255 -12.17 -24.09 -11.20
C GLN A 255 -11.01 -25.00 -10.87
N GLU A 256 -11.31 -26.23 -10.49
CA GLU A 256 -10.35 -27.31 -10.29
C GLU A 256 -10.34 -28.27 -11.48
N GLU A 257 -9.15 -28.70 -11.91
CA GLU A 257 -9.03 -29.77 -12.89
C GLU A 257 -9.09 -31.13 -12.19
N GLN A 258 -10.08 -31.92 -12.52
CA GLN A 258 -10.25 -33.30 -12.05
C GLN A 258 -10.15 -34.28 -13.22
N VAL A 259 -9.50 -35.43 -12.98
CA VAL A 259 -9.43 -36.51 -13.96
C VAL A 259 -10.84 -37.05 -14.20
N ASP A 260 -11.22 -37.27 -15.48
CA ASP A 260 -12.49 -37.88 -15.82
C ASP A 260 -12.54 -39.30 -15.28
N PRO A 261 -13.52 -39.68 -14.48
CA PRO A 261 -13.60 -41.05 -13.93
C PRO A 261 -13.80 -42.13 -15.00
N ASN A 262 -14.20 -41.77 -16.20
CA ASN A 262 -14.40 -42.71 -17.32
C ASN A 262 -13.26 -42.67 -18.36
N ASP A 263 -12.36 -41.70 -18.26
CA ASP A 263 -11.22 -41.53 -19.19
C ASP A 263 -10.08 -40.80 -18.52
N GLU A 264 -9.13 -41.51 -17.96
CA GLU A 264 -7.97 -41.00 -17.23
C GLU A 264 -7.09 -40.01 -18.05
N THR A 265 -7.24 -40.01 -19.38
CA THR A 265 -6.53 -39.09 -20.28
C THR A 265 -7.18 -37.71 -20.36
N LYS A 266 -8.44 -37.57 -19.88
CA LYS A 266 -9.21 -36.34 -19.90
C LYS A 266 -9.28 -35.70 -18.53
N LYS A 267 -9.31 -34.40 -18.54
CA LYS A 267 -9.51 -33.59 -17.36
C LYS A 267 -10.76 -32.70 -17.55
N ASN A 268 -11.60 -32.70 -16.56
CA ASN A 268 -12.79 -31.87 -16.50
C ASN A 268 -12.53 -30.71 -15.53
N LYS A 269 -13.05 -29.53 -15.84
CA LYS A 269 -13.07 -28.41 -14.90
C LYS A 269 -14.33 -28.49 -14.06
N VAL A 270 -14.15 -28.49 -12.76
CA VAL A 270 -15.25 -28.54 -11.78
C VAL A 270 -15.19 -27.28 -10.92
N ASP A 271 -16.33 -26.66 -10.72
CA ASP A 271 -16.45 -25.51 -9.83
C ASP A 271 -16.36 -25.98 -8.37
N VAL A 272 -15.47 -25.35 -7.62
CA VAL A 272 -15.25 -25.60 -6.19
C VAL A 272 -15.49 -24.31 -5.42
N LYS A 273 -16.38 -24.37 -4.43
CA LYS A 273 -16.59 -23.30 -3.47
C LYS A 273 -15.55 -23.38 -2.36
N THR A 274 -14.87 -22.29 -2.12
CA THR A 274 -13.77 -22.18 -1.18
C THR A 274 -13.59 -20.74 -0.72
N THR A 275 -12.49 -20.44 0.00
CA THR A 275 -12.09 -19.08 0.35
C THR A 275 -10.63 -18.87 0.04
N ILE A 276 -10.17 -17.62 -0.13
CA ILE A 276 -8.75 -17.32 -0.34
C ILE A 276 -7.91 -17.89 0.81
N LEU A 277 -8.36 -17.66 2.06
CA LEU A 277 -7.69 -18.16 3.25
C LEU A 277 -7.49 -19.69 3.20
N LYS A 278 -8.56 -20.42 2.90
CA LYS A 278 -8.52 -21.89 2.84
C LYS A 278 -7.58 -22.39 1.74
N GLU A 279 -7.62 -21.79 0.56
CA GLU A 279 -6.75 -22.16 -0.55
C GLU A 279 -5.26 -21.98 -0.19
N LEU A 280 -4.91 -20.87 0.47
CA LEU A 280 -3.54 -20.63 0.89
C LEU A 280 -3.07 -21.64 1.95
N GLN A 281 -3.93 -21.97 2.92
CA GLN A 281 -3.60 -22.90 4.00
C GLN A 281 -3.50 -24.36 3.53
N GLU A 282 -4.32 -24.77 2.57
CA GLU A 282 -4.36 -26.16 2.10
C GLU A 282 -3.39 -26.43 0.96
N TYR A 283 -3.19 -25.47 0.07
CA TYR A 283 -2.42 -25.66 -1.17
C TYR A 283 -1.19 -24.74 -1.28
N GLY A 284 -1.20 -23.57 -0.65
CA GLY A 284 -0.18 -22.55 -0.80
C GLY A 284 -0.46 -21.62 -1.98
N LEU A 285 0.53 -20.81 -2.34
CA LEU A 285 0.43 -19.75 -3.34
C LEU A 285 1.33 -20.03 -4.55
N ALA A 286 0.81 -19.79 -5.73
CA ALA A 286 1.56 -19.66 -6.96
C ALA A 286 1.44 -18.23 -7.48
N ILE A 287 2.56 -17.61 -7.79
CA ILE A 287 2.62 -16.28 -8.40
C ILE A 287 3.11 -16.47 -9.82
N GLN A 288 2.29 -16.06 -10.77
CA GLN A 288 2.61 -16.03 -12.20
C GLN A 288 2.54 -14.60 -12.69
N GLY A 289 3.06 -14.34 -13.87
CA GLY A 289 2.98 -13.00 -14.44
C GLY A 289 3.15 -13.02 -15.95
N MET A 290 2.94 -11.87 -16.55
CA MET A 290 3.18 -11.59 -17.95
C MET A 290 3.80 -10.22 -18.09
N ALA A 291 4.89 -10.12 -18.87
CA ALA A 291 5.60 -8.86 -19.12
C ALA A 291 5.84 -8.03 -17.85
N SER A 292 6.17 -8.68 -16.74
CA SER A 292 6.33 -8.06 -15.43
C SER A 292 7.61 -8.51 -14.73
N VAL A 293 8.08 -7.72 -13.79
CA VAL A 293 9.23 -8.04 -12.94
C VAL A 293 8.79 -7.87 -11.49
N MET A 294 8.86 -8.94 -10.73
CA MET A 294 8.61 -8.96 -9.30
C MET A 294 9.96 -8.96 -8.56
N THR A 295 10.07 -8.18 -7.49
CA THR A 295 11.30 -8.10 -6.70
C THR A 295 11.14 -8.57 -5.27
N LYS A 296 9.91 -8.53 -4.73
CA LYS A 296 9.67 -8.94 -3.36
C LYS A 296 8.21 -9.38 -3.15
N VAL A 297 8.03 -10.36 -2.29
CA VAL A 297 6.72 -10.76 -1.75
C VAL A 297 6.82 -10.87 -0.24
N GLU A 298 5.93 -10.20 0.47
CA GLU A 298 5.85 -10.19 1.93
C GLU A 298 4.46 -10.63 2.37
N LEU A 299 4.42 -11.42 3.42
CA LEU A 299 3.20 -11.71 4.16
C LEU A 299 3.18 -10.80 5.39
N VAL A 300 2.17 -9.96 5.50
CA VAL A 300 1.94 -9.15 6.70
C VAL A 300 0.76 -9.74 7.46
N THR A 301 1.06 -10.32 8.62
CA THR A 301 0.05 -10.83 9.52
C THR A 301 -0.31 -9.75 10.52
N SER A 302 -1.60 -9.46 10.64
CA SER A 302 -2.15 -8.75 11.78
C SER A 302 -1.82 -9.63 12.98
N GLY A 303 -0.74 -9.31 13.70
CA GLY A 303 -0.48 -9.96 14.98
C GLY A 303 -1.81 -9.94 15.72
N GLU A 304 -2.17 -11.02 16.41
CA GLU A 304 -3.15 -10.84 17.47
C GLU A 304 -2.71 -9.55 18.13
N ALA A 305 -3.60 -8.55 18.16
CA ALA A 305 -3.52 -7.62 19.24
C ALA A 305 -3.47 -8.57 20.46
N THR A 306 -2.24 -8.95 20.83
CA THR A 306 -2.07 -9.31 22.21
C THR A 306 -2.74 -8.11 22.84
N ASN A 307 -3.89 -8.34 23.45
CA ASN A 307 -4.48 -7.46 24.41
C ASN A 307 -3.49 -7.35 25.59
N ILE A 308 -2.29 -6.91 25.31
CA ILE A 308 -1.67 -5.86 26.01
C ILE A 308 -2.57 -4.68 25.63
N SER A 309 -3.86 -4.75 26.08
CA SER A 309 -4.46 -3.54 26.58
C SER A 309 -3.26 -2.81 27.16
N ASN A 310 -2.92 -1.62 26.66
CA ASN A 310 -2.41 -0.61 27.52
C ASN A 310 -3.46 -0.51 28.64
N SER A 311 -3.58 -1.57 29.47
CA SER A 311 -3.66 -1.31 30.85
C SER A 311 -2.45 -0.41 31.00
N VAL A 312 -2.68 0.86 30.97
CA VAL A 312 -2.00 1.78 31.79
C VAL A 312 -2.06 1.03 33.11
N VAL A 313 -1.05 0.15 33.28
CA VAL A 313 -0.64 -0.24 34.62
C VAL A 313 -0.32 1.12 35.13
N ALA A 314 -1.29 1.67 35.81
CA ALA A 314 -1.09 2.87 36.61
C ALA A 314 0.20 2.54 37.31
N PRO A 315 1.31 3.24 37.00
CA PRO A 315 2.64 2.75 37.31
C PRO A 315 2.54 2.31 38.75
N ALA A 316 2.62 1.00 38.96
CA ALA A 316 2.51 0.43 40.30
C ALA A 316 3.50 1.28 41.01
N ALA A 317 3.04 2.08 41.98
CA ALA A 317 3.80 3.18 42.53
C ALA A 317 5.13 2.56 42.92
N LYS A 318 6.11 2.62 41.98
CA LYS A 318 7.46 2.15 42.27
C LYS A 318 7.84 3.01 43.42
N SER A 319 7.87 2.43 44.62
CA SER A 319 8.29 3.14 45.80
C SER A 319 9.61 3.76 45.43
N ALA A 320 9.55 5.06 45.17
CA ALA A 320 10.64 5.76 44.49
C ALA A 320 11.86 5.59 45.40
N LYS A 321 12.82 4.82 44.95
CA LYS A 321 14.06 4.62 45.69
C LYS A 321 14.66 5.96 46.03
N ILE A 322 14.97 6.17 47.29
CA ILE A 322 15.51 7.41 47.81
C ILE A 322 17.00 7.20 48.03
N TYR A 323 17.83 8.10 47.54
CA TYR A 323 19.27 8.03 47.69
C TYR A 323 19.80 9.25 48.45
N ASN A 324 20.80 9.10 49.30
CA ASN A 324 21.54 10.23 49.85
C ASN A 324 22.48 10.83 48.84
N LEU A 325 23.18 11.93 49.19
CA LEU A 325 24.14 12.59 48.29
C LEU A 325 25.32 11.72 47.89
N ALA A 326 25.64 10.69 48.70
CA ALA A 326 26.70 9.71 48.40
C ALA A 326 26.23 8.59 47.44
N GLY A 327 24.97 8.62 46.96
CA GLY A 327 24.41 7.62 46.07
C GLY A 327 23.94 6.34 46.74
N GLN A 328 23.96 6.26 48.09
CA GLN A 328 23.48 5.11 48.84
C GLN A 328 21.97 5.17 48.97
N GLN A 329 21.27 4.05 48.76
CA GLN A 329 19.85 3.96 48.96
C GLN A 329 19.49 4.10 50.43
N VAL A 330 18.58 5.02 50.74
CA VAL A 330 18.09 5.28 52.12
C VAL A 330 16.60 5.10 52.22
N ASN A 331 16.10 4.96 53.43
CA ASN A 331 14.65 4.80 53.69
C ASN A 331 14.01 6.14 54.10
N ALA A 332 12.70 6.12 54.36
CA ALA A 332 11.93 7.28 54.73
C ALA A 332 12.30 7.90 56.10
N SER A 333 13.06 7.21 56.93
CA SER A 333 13.51 7.73 58.22
C SER A 333 14.88 8.43 58.16
N TYR A 334 15.55 8.44 57.00
CA TYR A 334 16.81 9.16 56.79
C TYR A 334 16.59 10.67 56.87
N LYS A 335 17.36 11.37 57.67
CA LYS A 335 17.31 12.83 57.81
C LYS A 335 18.46 13.45 57.02
N GLY A 336 18.15 14.38 56.14
CA GLY A 336 19.15 15.06 55.32
C GLY A 336 18.69 15.29 53.86
N VAL A 337 19.63 15.65 52.99
CA VAL A 337 19.32 15.85 51.57
C VAL A 337 19.28 14.51 50.87
N VAL A 338 18.16 14.24 50.23
CA VAL A 338 17.94 13.00 49.46
C VAL A 338 17.58 13.31 48.00
N ILE A 339 17.88 12.36 47.12
CA ILE A 339 17.51 12.35 45.72
C ILE A 339 16.39 11.33 45.52
N LYS A 340 15.23 11.81 45.03
CA LYS A 340 14.07 10.99 44.69
C LYS A 340 13.61 11.37 43.29
N ASN A 341 13.48 10.45 42.37
CA ASN A 341 13.12 10.68 40.96
C ASN A 341 13.97 11.79 40.31
N GLY A 342 15.28 11.80 40.55
CA GLY A 342 16.22 12.78 39.98
C GLY A 342 16.15 14.20 40.57
N LYS A 343 15.30 14.44 41.58
CA LYS A 343 15.17 15.74 42.24
C LYS A 343 15.68 15.67 43.69
N LYS A 344 16.28 16.77 44.14
CA LYS A 344 16.80 16.91 45.53
C LYS A 344 15.69 17.39 46.47
N TYR A 345 15.59 16.75 47.64
CA TYR A 345 14.67 17.11 48.72
C TYR A 345 15.39 17.12 50.05
N VAL A 346 14.95 17.95 50.98
CA VAL A 346 15.38 17.87 52.40
C VAL A 346 14.37 17.03 53.16
N GLN A 347 14.80 15.85 53.61
CA GLN A 347 14.02 14.97 54.44
C GLN A 347 14.31 15.26 55.91
N LYS A 348 13.31 15.76 56.65
CA LYS A 348 13.42 16.21 58.04
C LYS A 348 13.20 15.08 59.01
#